data_81cfff2fb11e5b95fc91f86f243d54e1
#
_entry.id   81cfff2fb11e5b95fc91f86f243d54e1
#
_cell.length_a   1.000
_cell.length_b   1.000
_cell.length_c   1.000
_cell.angle_alpha   90.00
_cell.angle_beta   90.00
_cell.angle_gamma   90.00
#
_symmetry.space_group_name_H-M   'P 1'
#
loop_
_entity.id
_entity.type
_entity.pdbx_description
1 polymer ?
#
loop_
_entity_poly.entity_id
_entity_poly.type
_entity_poly.pdbx_seq_one_letter_code
_entity_poly.pdbx_strand_id
1 'polypeptide(L)'
;MEFAHKSVLLQEVIDSLNVQPDGLYVDGTLGGAGHAYEVCRRLGPDGRMIGIDQDEDAIAAATKRLADFKDQVTIVRSNYEAMKDVLHDLGIERVNGITLDLGVSSYQLDAAERGFSYREDAPLDMRMDNRQEVTAATVVNEYTESELFQVIRKYGEDKFAKNIAKHIVQERQKEPVLTTGRLAEIVDQSIPMKFKKQGGHPAKRTFQAIRIEVNRELTVLEDHISEMIDLLAPGGRFCIITFHSLEDRIVKNAFRTAQDPCTCPPDFPVCVCGKKSKGKVLTRKPVLPSEKELEENSRSKSAKLRVFEHI
;
A
#
# COMPACT_ATOMS: atom_id res chain seq x y z
N MET A 1 7.80 20.30 11.30
CA MET A 1 6.87 20.59 10.19
C MET A 1 5.50 20.10 10.57
N GLU A 2 4.48 20.92 10.48
CA GLU A 2 3.10 20.50 10.70
C GLU A 2 2.66 19.55 9.58
N PHE A 3 2.14 18.38 9.93
CA PHE A 3 1.58 17.41 8.98
C PHE A 3 0.26 17.97 8.39
N ALA A 4 0.36 18.95 7.54
CA ALA A 4 -0.79 19.53 6.80
C ALA A 4 -1.15 18.66 5.57
N HIS A 5 -1.03 17.32 5.70
CA HIS A 5 -1.30 16.45 4.58
C HIS A 5 -2.77 16.03 4.54
N LYS A 6 -3.42 16.29 3.41
CA LYS A 6 -4.78 15.83 3.12
C LYS A 6 -4.73 14.37 2.67
N SER A 7 -5.44 13.48 3.39
CA SER A 7 -5.54 12.08 3.00
C SER A 7 -6.20 11.93 1.63
N VAL A 8 -5.72 10.97 0.86
CA VAL A 8 -6.21 10.72 -0.50
C VAL A 8 -7.61 10.09 -0.43
N LEU A 9 -8.55 10.56 -1.28
CA LEU A 9 -9.92 10.04 -1.35
C LEU A 9 -10.62 9.98 0.01
N LEU A 10 -10.33 10.97 0.90
CA LEU A 10 -10.77 10.96 2.29
C LEU A 10 -12.29 10.80 2.42
N GLN A 11 -13.06 11.65 1.73
CA GLN A 11 -14.52 11.62 1.84
C GLN A 11 -15.09 10.33 1.23
N GLU A 12 -14.55 9.89 0.10
CA GLU A 12 -14.96 8.69 -0.60
C GLU A 12 -14.73 7.43 0.24
N VAL A 13 -13.63 7.36 0.99
CA VAL A 13 -13.34 6.25 1.94
C VAL A 13 -14.34 6.28 3.09
N ILE A 14 -14.54 7.43 3.73
CA ILE A 14 -15.43 7.55 4.89
C ILE A 14 -16.89 7.23 4.52
N ASP A 15 -17.37 7.73 3.39
CA ASP A 15 -18.71 7.43 2.89
C ASP A 15 -18.85 5.94 2.54
N SER A 16 -17.79 5.36 1.97
CA SER A 16 -17.78 3.94 1.64
C SER A 16 -17.72 3.02 2.85
N LEU A 17 -17.01 3.39 3.91
CA LEU A 17 -16.97 2.65 5.18
C LEU A 17 -18.32 2.58 5.87
N ASN A 18 -19.20 3.55 5.64
CA ASN A 18 -20.53 3.62 6.29
C ASN A 18 -20.43 3.51 7.82
N VAL A 19 -19.62 4.40 8.40
CA VAL A 19 -19.24 4.34 9.81
C VAL A 19 -20.47 4.34 10.74
N GLN A 20 -20.58 3.30 11.57
CA GLN A 20 -21.59 3.17 12.63
C GLN A 20 -21.01 3.67 13.95
N PRO A 21 -21.80 4.38 14.79
CA PRO A 21 -21.28 4.98 16.03
C PRO A 21 -20.68 3.97 17.02
N ASP A 22 -21.20 2.78 17.11
CA ASP A 22 -20.76 1.69 17.99
C ASP A 22 -19.86 0.67 17.28
N GLY A 23 -19.44 0.97 16.05
CA GLY A 23 -18.65 0.09 15.21
C GLY A 23 -17.18 0.01 15.62
N LEU A 24 -16.55 -1.07 15.18
CA LEU A 24 -15.13 -1.34 15.35
C LEU A 24 -14.44 -1.32 14.00
N TYR A 25 -13.41 -0.47 13.87
CA TYR A 25 -12.73 -0.20 12.61
C TYR A 25 -11.24 -0.44 12.72
N VAL A 26 -10.62 -0.85 11.61
CA VAL A 26 -9.16 -1.01 11.48
C VAL A 26 -8.65 -0.15 10.34
N ASP A 27 -7.60 0.61 10.60
CA ASP A 27 -6.75 1.20 9.58
C ASP A 27 -5.41 0.45 9.60
N GLY A 28 -5.17 -0.37 8.58
CA GLY A 28 -3.98 -1.22 8.49
C GLY A 28 -2.75 -0.49 7.92
N THR A 29 -2.92 0.77 7.52
CA THR A 29 -1.89 1.67 6.98
C THR A 29 -2.09 3.06 7.57
N LEU A 30 -2.00 3.14 8.90
CA LEU A 30 -2.42 4.30 9.68
C LEU A 30 -1.78 5.62 9.23
N GLY A 31 -0.51 5.60 8.83
CA GLY A 31 0.23 6.78 8.39
C GLY A 31 0.09 7.96 9.35
N GLY A 32 -0.24 9.13 8.81
CA GLY A 32 -0.56 10.31 9.61
C GLY A 32 -1.98 10.34 10.20
N ALA A 33 -2.67 9.19 10.23
CA ALA A 33 -4.00 8.98 10.78
C ALA A 33 -5.12 9.87 10.23
N GLY A 34 -5.07 10.25 8.95
CA GLY A 34 -6.09 11.12 8.39
C GLY A 34 -7.45 10.45 8.24
N HIS A 35 -7.48 9.24 7.71
CA HIS A 35 -8.70 8.42 7.60
C HIS A 35 -9.20 8.01 9.00
N ALA A 36 -8.30 7.51 9.85
CA ALA A 36 -8.63 7.11 11.22
C ALA A 36 -9.22 8.27 12.05
N TYR A 37 -8.70 9.48 11.93
CA TYR A 37 -9.23 10.66 12.60
C TYR A 37 -10.68 10.94 12.19
N GLU A 38 -11.00 10.87 10.91
CA GLU A 38 -12.36 11.09 10.40
C GLU A 38 -13.33 9.94 10.78
N VAL A 39 -12.83 8.72 10.93
CA VAL A 39 -13.61 7.61 11.53
C VAL A 39 -13.89 7.93 12.99
N CYS A 40 -12.88 8.24 13.81
CA CYS A 40 -13.03 8.55 15.23
C CYS A 40 -14.04 9.68 15.50
N ARG A 41 -14.06 10.72 14.66
CA ARG A 41 -15.05 11.82 14.76
C ARG A 41 -16.51 11.37 14.61
N ARG A 42 -16.75 10.19 14.04
CA ARG A 42 -18.10 9.61 13.80
C ARG A 42 -18.45 8.51 14.76
N LEU A 43 -17.48 8.03 15.54
CA LEU A 43 -17.68 7.04 16.58
C LEU A 43 -18.39 7.66 17.79
N GLY A 44 -19.28 6.88 18.38
CA GLY A 44 -19.86 7.13 19.70
C GLY A 44 -18.97 6.56 20.81
N PRO A 45 -19.42 6.60 22.07
CA PRO A 45 -18.61 6.19 23.23
C PRO A 45 -18.14 4.73 23.20
N ASP A 46 -18.93 3.86 22.59
CA ASP A 46 -18.67 2.41 22.51
C ASP A 46 -17.88 2.01 21.26
N GLY A 47 -17.76 2.91 20.27
CA GLY A 47 -17.01 2.69 19.06
C GLY A 47 -15.50 2.62 19.31
N ARG A 48 -14.80 1.82 18.52
CA ARG A 48 -13.34 1.58 18.65
C ARG A 48 -12.63 1.67 17.31
N MET A 49 -11.39 2.15 17.36
CA MET A 49 -10.49 2.25 16.22
C MET A 49 -9.16 1.58 16.53
N ILE A 50 -8.73 0.67 15.67
CA ILE A 50 -7.41 0.06 15.71
C ILE A 50 -6.58 0.63 14.54
N GLY A 51 -5.44 1.25 14.85
CA GLY A 51 -4.48 1.71 13.86
C GLY A 51 -3.27 0.82 13.83
N ILE A 52 -2.89 0.33 12.67
CA ILE A 52 -1.69 -0.49 12.46
C ILE A 52 -0.77 0.24 11.49
N ASP A 53 0.49 0.40 11.85
CA ASP A 53 1.54 0.86 10.95
C ASP A 53 2.89 0.26 11.36
N GLN A 54 3.76 0.03 10.40
CA GLN A 54 5.10 -0.49 10.64
C GLN A 54 6.14 0.63 10.86
N ASP A 55 5.84 1.84 10.39
CA ASP A 55 6.72 3.01 10.46
C ASP A 55 6.56 3.74 11.80
N GLU A 56 7.66 3.89 12.56
CA GLU A 56 7.61 4.57 13.85
C GLU A 56 7.29 6.06 13.74
N ASP A 57 7.70 6.72 12.66
CA ASP A 57 7.36 8.13 12.42
C ASP A 57 5.85 8.30 12.20
N ALA A 58 5.24 7.35 11.46
CA ALA A 58 3.79 7.30 11.28
C ALA A 58 3.08 7.10 12.62
N ILE A 59 3.52 6.15 13.43
CA ILE A 59 2.98 5.90 14.79
C ILE A 59 3.05 7.16 15.67
N ALA A 60 4.18 7.84 15.68
CA ALA A 60 4.36 9.06 16.47
C ALA A 60 3.40 10.18 16.01
N ALA A 61 3.27 10.37 14.70
CA ALA A 61 2.35 11.36 14.12
C ALA A 61 0.89 11.02 14.41
N ALA A 62 0.50 9.75 14.24
CA ALA A 62 -0.84 9.26 14.50
C ALA A 62 -1.22 9.41 15.99
N THR A 63 -0.33 9.05 16.91
CA THR A 63 -0.54 9.19 18.36
C THR A 63 -0.84 10.64 18.73
N LYS A 64 -0.09 11.59 18.17
CA LYS A 64 -0.34 13.02 18.39
C LYS A 64 -1.68 13.47 17.80
N ARG A 65 -2.01 13.03 16.59
CA ARG A 65 -3.24 13.45 15.90
C ARG A 65 -4.50 12.89 16.55
N LEU A 66 -4.43 11.67 17.09
CA LEU A 66 -5.56 10.96 17.70
C LEU A 66 -5.64 11.13 19.21
N ALA A 67 -4.86 12.06 19.81
CA ALA A 67 -4.77 12.26 21.25
C ALA A 67 -6.14 12.51 21.93
N ASP A 68 -7.05 13.22 21.24
CA ASP A 68 -8.41 13.49 21.74
C ASP A 68 -9.30 12.23 21.77
N PHE A 69 -8.92 11.16 21.09
CA PHE A 69 -9.64 9.88 20.98
C PHE A 69 -8.91 8.73 21.69
N LYS A 70 -7.94 9.00 22.56
CA LYS A 70 -7.05 8.01 23.19
C LYS A 70 -7.76 6.83 23.86
N ASP A 71 -8.99 7.05 24.38
CA ASP A 71 -9.77 6.02 25.07
C ASP A 71 -10.53 5.09 24.10
N GLN A 72 -10.59 5.47 22.81
CA GLN A 72 -11.26 4.73 21.74
C GLN A 72 -10.28 4.15 20.71
N VAL A 73 -9.01 4.56 20.75
CA VAL A 73 -8.00 4.20 19.76
C VAL A 73 -6.91 3.32 20.36
N THR A 74 -6.64 2.20 19.69
CA THR A 74 -5.45 1.38 19.95
C THR A 74 -4.51 1.46 18.74
N ILE A 75 -3.26 1.85 18.98
CA ILE A 75 -2.24 1.94 17.92
C ILE A 75 -1.21 0.83 18.13
N VAL A 76 -0.97 0.04 17.08
CA VAL A 76 -0.06 -1.09 17.11
C VAL A 76 1.03 -0.93 16.04
N ARG A 77 2.30 -1.02 16.43
CA ARG A 77 3.41 -1.01 15.49
C ARG A 77 3.62 -2.39 14.89
N SER A 78 2.99 -2.65 13.75
CA SER A 78 3.07 -3.91 13.01
C SER A 78 2.81 -3.67 11.53
N ASN A 79 3.08 -4.68 10.69
CA ASN A 79 2.59 -4.71 9.33
C ASN A 79 1.13 -5.23 9.33
N TYR A 80 0.30 -4.78 8.39
CA TYR A 80 -1.08 -5.27 8.24
C TYR A 80 -1.18 -6.77 7.91
N GLU A 81 -0.07 -7.44 7.52
CA GLU A 81 -0.02 -8.91 7.41
C GLU A 81 -0.37 -9.61 8.73
N ALA A 82 -0.05 -8.98 9.88
CA ALA A 82 -0.36 -9.48 11.21
C ALA A 82 -1.73 -9.01 11.74
N MET A 83 -2.60 -8.42 10.92
CA MET A 83 -3.89 -7.84 11.39
C MET A 83 -4.73 -8.85 12.16
N LYS A 84 -4.79 -10.10 11.73
CA LYS A 84 -5.53 -11.16 12.41
C LYS A 84 -4.99 -11.43 13.81
N ASP A 85 -3.68 -11.55 13.94
CA ASP A 85 -3.02 -11.80 15.24
C ASP A 85 -3.21 -10.61 16.17
N VAL A 86 -3.07 -9.37 15.66
CA VAL A 86 -3.34 -8.14 16.41
C VAL A 86 -4.77 -8.10 16.94
N LEU A 87 -5.76 -8.41 16.11
CA LEU A 87 -7.16 -8.45 16.54
C LEU A 87 -7.42 -9.56 17.55
N HIS A 88 -6.85 -10.75 17.33
CA HIS A 88 -6.95 -11.87 18.27
C HIS A 88 -6.40 -11.52 19.66
N ASP A 89 -5.22 -10.90 19.72
CA ASP A 89 -4.59 -10.47 20.97
C ASP A 89 -5.41 -9.40 21.73
N LEU A 90 -6.20 -8.62 20.98
CA LEU A 90 -7.16 -7.65 21.54
C LEU A 90 -8.51 -8.28 21.89
N GLY A 91 -8.71 -9.58 21.68
CA GLY A 91 -9.97 -10.29 21.91
C GLY A 91 -11.07 -9.94 20.89
N ILE A 92 -10.68 -9.53 19.68
CA ILE A 92 -11.59 -9.07 18.62
C ILE A 92 -11.66 -10.14 17.53
N GLU A 93 -12.85 -10.67 17.26
CA GLU A 93 -13.06 -11.67 16.21
C GLU A 93 -13.47 -11.03 14.87
N ARG A 94 -14.25 -9.94 14.91
CA ARG A 94 -14.80 -9.31 13.72
C ARG A 94 -14.79 -7.79 13.84
N VAL A 95 -14.70 -7.12 12.68
CA VAL A 95 -14.69 -5.65 12.59
C VAL A 95 -15.73 -5.15 11.58
N ASN A 96 -16.25 -3.95 11.80
CA ASN A 96 -17.25 -3.32 10.94
C ASN A 96 -16.63 -2.68 9.69
N GLY A 97 -15.33 -2.38 9.72
CA GLY A 97 -14.67 -1.87 8.55
C GLY A 97 -13.14 -1.95 8.63
N ILE A 98 -12.53 -2.12 7.46
CA ILE A 98 -11.07 -2.12 7.29
C ILE A 98 -10.72 -1.10 6.21
N THR A 99 -9.66 -0.33 6.44
CA THR A 99 -9.07 0.59 5.46
C THR A 99 -7.62 0.24 5.23
N LEU A 100 -7.20 0.22 3.96
CA LEU A 100 -5.81 0.21 3.56
C LEU A 100 -5.57 1.35 2.56
N ASP A 101 -4.63 2.24 2.85
CA ASP A 101 -4.09 3.25 1.94
C ASP A 101 -2.69 2.80 1.54
N LEU A 102 -2.59 2.05 0.43
CA LEU A 102 -1.38 1.33 0.05
C LEU A 102 -0.27 2.28 -0.45
N GLY A 103 0.95 1.77 -0.41
CA GLY A 103 2.13 2.48 -0.89
C GLY A 103 2.82 3.31 0.19
N VAL A 104 3.51 4.37 -0.22
CA VAL A 104 4.33 5.20 0.67
C VAL A 104 3.57 6.39 1.21
N SER A 105 3.80 6.71 2.47
CA SER A 105 3.29 7.94 3.06
C SER A 105 3.98 9.17 2.45
N SER A 106 3.30 10.31 2.55
CA SER A 106 3.91 11.56 2.10
C SER A 106 5.15 11.93 2.88
N TYR A 107 5.17 11.62 4.17
CA TYR A 107 6.35 11.83 5.02
C TYR A 107 7.55 11.02 4.50
N GLN A 108 7.36 9.75 4.16
CA GLN A 108 8.42 8.90 3.61
C GLN A 108 8.98 9.46 2.29
N LEU A 109 8.14 10.08 1.46
CA LEU A 109 8.59 10.72 0.21
C LEU A 109 9.30 12.06 0.42
N ASP A 110 8.95 12.79 1.47
CA ASP A 110 9.48 14.13 1.78
C ASP A 110 10.72 14.07 2.68
N ALA A 111 10.90 13.00 3.44
CA ALA A 111 12.09 12.74 4.26
C ALA A 111 13.18 12.12 3.37
N ALA A 112 14.09 12.96 2.87
CA ALA A 112 15.13 12.54 1.92
C ALA A 112 15.97 11.36 2.45
N GLU A 113 16.30 11.38 3.75
CA GLU A 113 17.08 10.36 4.45
C GLU A 113 16.47 8.95 4.41
N ARG A 114 15.14 8.84 4.16
CA ARG A 114 14.44 7.56 4.02
C ARG A 114 14.69 6.90 2.65
N GLY A 115 15.24 7.61 1.67
CA GLY A 115 15.65 7.09 0.37
C GLY A 115 14.53 6.69 -0.60
N PHE A 116 13.28 7.05 -0.36
CA PHE A 116 12.15 6.73 -1.25
C PHE A 116 12.10 7.57 -2.53
N SER A 117 12.76 8.73 -2.52
CA SER A 117 12.74 9.69 -3.62
C SER A 117 14.08 9.71 -4.37
N TYR A 118 14.00 9.90 -5.69
CA TYR A 118 15.15 10.16 -6.56
C TYR A 118 15.37 11.66 -6.81
N ARG A 119 14.67 12.54 -6.10
CA ARG A 119 14.75 14.00 -6.32
C ARG A 119 15.95 14.61 -5.63
N GLU A 120 16.34 14.04 -4.51
CA GLU A 120 17.48 14.45 -3.70
C GLU A 120 18.42 13.27 -3.56
N ASP A 121 19.71 13.54 -3.46
CA ASP A 121 20.70 12.49 -3.20
C ASP A 121 20.75 12.19 -1.71
N ALA A 122 20.44 10.96 -1.36
CA ALA A 122 20.25 10.50 0.00
C ALA A 122 20.64 9.01 0.13
N PRO A 123 20.77 8.47 1.35
CA PRO A 123 21.02 7.03 1.55
C PRO A 123 19.98 6.17 0.84
N LEU A 124 20.41 5.08 0.21
CA LEU A 124 19.57 4.16 -0.55
C LEU A 124 18.95 3.13 0.41
N ASP A 125 17.94 3.55 1.20
CA ASP A 125 17.30 2.73 2.24
C ASP A 125 15.98 2.12 1.78
N MET A 126 14.92 2.90 1.61
CA MET A 126 13.55 2.54 1.20
C MET A 126 12.80 1.60 2.15
N ARG A 127 13.27 1.33 3.37
CA ARG A 127 12.50 0.53 4.34
C ARG A 127 11.35 1.33 4.92
N MET A 128 10.17 0.76 4.94
CA MET A 128 9.03 1.29 5.72
C MET A 128 9.20 0.95 7.19
N ASP A 129 9.63 -0.27 7.51
CA ASP A 129 10.00 -0.69 8.86
C ASP A 129 11.52 -0.67 9.02
N ASN A 130 12.04 0.22 9.86
CA ASN A 130 13.47 0.36 10.11
C ASN A 130 14.09 -0.81 10.91
N ARG A 131 13.26 -1.73 11.42
CA ARG A 131 13.71 -2.95 12.12
C ARG A 131 14.15 -4.07 11.16
N GLN A 132 13.72 -4.02 9.88
CA GLN A 132 14.14 -5.01 8.89
C GLN A 132 15.58 -4.76 8.43
N GLU A 133 16.27 -5.84 8.02
CA GLU A 133 17.68 -5.78 7.63
C GLU A 133 17.86 -5.37 6.16
N VAL A 134 16.97 -5.83 5.26
CA VAL A 134 17.09 -5.63 3.82
C VAL A 134 16.70 -4.20 3.44
N THR A 135 17.66 -3.49 2.87
CA THR A 135 17.50 -2.12 2.34
C THR A 135 17.50 -2.11 0.81
N ALA A 136 17.20 -0.98 0.20
CA ALA A 136 17.36 -0.81 -1.24
C ALA A 136 18.83 -0.94 -1.67
N ALA A 137 19.77 -0.52 -0.83
CA ALA A 137 21.20 -0.74 -1.08
C ALA A 137 21.54 -2.24 -1.09
N THR A 138 20.97 -3.04 -0.20
CA THR A 138 21.11 -4.51 -0.20
C THR A 138 20.63 -5.10 -1.52
N VAL A 139 19.43 -4.76 -1.96
CA VAL A 139 18.87 -5.24 -3.24
C VAL A 139 19.78 -4.87 -4.41
N VAL A 140 20.22 -3.61 -4.48
CA VAL A 140 21.02 -3.11 -5.59
C VAL A 140 22.42 -3.72 -5.62
N ASN A 141 23.06 -3.92 -4.45
CA ASN A 141 24.46 -4.36 -4.39
C ASN A 141 24.63 -5.88 -4.30
N GLU A 142 23.67 -6.62 -3.77
CA GLU A 142 23.83 -8.04 -3.48
C GLU A 142 23.06 -8.96 -4.43
N TYR A 143 21.89 -8.53 -4.97
CA TYR A 143 21.12 -9.35 -5.90
C TYR A 143 21.88 -9.62 -7.18
N THR A 144 21.72 -10.81 -7.76
CA THR A 144 22.28 -11.15 -9.07
C THR A 144 21.64 -10.32 -10.19
N GLU A 145 22.27 -10.26 -11.37
CA GLU A 145 21.67 -9.59 -12.55
C GLU A 145 20.29 -10.15 -12.88
N SER A 146 20.12 -11.47 -12.74
CA SER A 146 18.84 -12.14 -13.01
C SER A 146 17.77 -11.73 -12.02
N GLU A 147 18.07 -11.66 -10.73
CA GLU A 147 17.12 -11.22 -9.69
C GLU A 147 16.74 -9.76 -9.86
N LEU A 148 17.72 -8.86 -10.09
CA LEU A 148 17.46 -7.45 -10.40
C LEU A 148 16.59 -7.30 -11.66
N PHE A 149 16.85 -8.05 -12.70
CA PHE A 149 16.01 -8.06 -13.90
C PHE A 149 14.57 -8.46 -13.57
N GLN A 150 14.38 -9.54 -12.79
CA GLN A 150 13.03 -9.99 -12.38
C GLN A 150 12.30 -8.94 -11.55
N VAL A 151 12.96 -8.35 -10.56
CA VAL A 151 12.40 -7.28 -9.72
C VAL A 151 11.95 -6.09 -10.59
N ILE A 152 12.85 -5.55 -11.42
CA ILE A 152 12.56 -4.38 -12.24
C ILE A 152 11.48 -4.68 -13.29
N ARG A 153 11.50 -5.89 -13.87
CA ARG A 153 10.52 -6.33 -14.87
C ARG A 153 9.14 -6.54 -14.26
N LYS A 154 9.07 -7.25 -13.13
CA LYS A 154 7.82 -7.66 -12.48
C LYS A 154 7.14 -6.46 -11.80
N TYR A 155 7.88 -5.69 -11.02
CA TYR A 155 7.35 -4.63 -10.18
C TYR A 155 7.42 -3.23 -10.78
N GLY A 156 8.37 -2.99 -11.70
CA GLY A 156 8.47 -1.75 -12.44
C GLY A 156 7.72 -1.75 -13.77
N GLU A 157 7.35 -2.93 -14.27
CA GLU A 157 6.80 -3.12 -15.63
C GLU A 157 7.67 -2.38 -16.68
N ASP A 158 9.02 -2.35 -16.46
CA ASP A 158 9.95 -1.58 -17.28
C ASP A 158 10.49 -2.42 -18.45
N LYS A 159 10.34 -1.90 -19.66
CA LYS A 159 10.83 -2.56 -20.88
C LYS A 159 12.36 -2.60 -20.98
N PHE A 160 13.05 -1.73 -20.24
CA PHE A 160 14.50 -1.67 -20.18
C PHE A 160 15.10 -2.42 -19.00
N ALA A 161 14.30 -3.18 -18.24
CA ALA A 161 14.68 -3.89 -17.04
C ALA A 161 16.00 -4.69 -17.20
N LYS A 162 16.19 -5.39 -18.33
CA LYS A 162 17.42 -6.15 -18.61
C LYS A 162 18.66 -5.26 -18.69
N ASN A 163 18.55 -4.13 -19.38
CA ASN A 163 19.65 -3.20 -19.55
C ASN A 163 19.99 -2.48 -18.24
N ILE A 164 18.95 -2.10 -17.47
CA ILE A 164 19.10 -1.48 -16.15
C ILE A 164 19.82 -2.44 -15.20
N ALA A 165 19.36 -3.69 -15.08
CA ALA A 165 19.98 -4.70 -14.21
C ALA A 165 21.45 -4.92 -14.56
N LYS A 166 21.76 -5.07 -15.86
CA LYS A 166 23.15 -5.20 -16.34
C LYS A 166 24.02 -4.01 -15.93
N HIS A 167 23.55 -2.77 -16.13
CA HIS A 167 24.33 -1.57 -15.79
C HIS A 167 24.51 -1.44 -14.28
N ILE A 168 23.49 -1.74 -13.47
CA ILE A 168 23.63 -1.76 -12.00
C ILE A 168 24.76 -2.72 -11.60
N VAL A 169 24.77 -3.95 -12.12
CA VAL A 169 25.82 -4.94 -11.81
C VAL A 169 27.20 -4.48 -12.27
N GLN A 170 27.31 -3.85 -13.43
CA GLN A 170 28.58 -3.31 -13.92
C GLN A 170 29.11 -2.14 -13.07
N GLU A 171 28.22 -1.23 -12.68
CA GLU A 171 28.63 -0.03 -11.93
C GLU A 171 28.98 -0.37 -10.47
N ARG A 172 28.21 -1.27 -9.80
CA ARG A 172 28.52 -1.67 -8.42
C ARG A 172 29.84 -2.44 -8.27
N GLN A 173 30.37 -3.04 -9.38
CA GLN A 173 31.70 -3.65 -9.37
C GLN A 173 32.81 -2.63 -9.27
N LYS A 174 32.58 -1.37 -9.69
CA LYS A 174 33.53 -0.27 -9.57
C LYS A 174 33.46 0.37 -8.19
N GLU A 175 32.25 0.63 -7.72
CA GLU A 175 31.96 1.26 -6.45
C GLU A 175 30.55 0.87 -6.00
N PRO A 176 30.31 0.53 -4.72
CA PRO A 176 28.97 0.23 -4.21
C PRO A 176 27.99 1.37 -4.45
N VAL A 177 26.76 1.05 -4.84
CA VAL A 177 25.69 2.01 -5.07
C VAL A 177 24.97 2.25 -3.75
N LEU A 178 25.30 3.33 -3.06
CA LEU A 178 24.83 3.62 -1.70
C LEU A 178 23.82 4.78 -1.62
N THR A 179 23.63 5.51 -2.73
CA THR A 179 22.76 6.69 -2.72
C THR A 179 21.70 6.63 -3.81
N THR A 180 20.60 7.33 -3.56
CA THR A 180 19.48 7.47 -4.51
C THR A 180 19.88 8.17 -5.79
N GLY A 181 20.73 9.21 -5.69
CA GLY A 181 21.27 9.94 -6.85
C GLY A 181 22.10 9.04 -7.74
N ARG A 182 23.01 8.24 -7.14
CA ARG A 182 23.84 7.30 -7.92
C ARG A 182 23.00 6.25 -8.64
N LEU A 183 21.99 5.68 -7.96
CA LEU A 183 21.08 4.73 -8.61
C LEU A 183 20.30 5.40 -9.75
N ALA A 184 19.78 6.62 -9.54
CA ALA A 184 19.04 7.35 -10.57
C ALA A 184 19.89 7.63 -11.81
N GLU A 185 21.18 7.99 -11.66
CA GLU A 185 22.14 8.18 -12.75
C GLU A 185 22.34 6.89 -13.56
N ILE A 186 22.57 5.75 -12.87
CA ILE A 186 22.77 4.45 -13.52
C ILE A 186 21.54 4.07 -14.35
N VAL A 187 20.34 4.26 -13.78
CA VAL A 187 19.08 3.98 -14.48
C VAL A 187 18.92 4.89 -15.69
N ASP A 188 19.17 6.18 -15.53
CA ASP A 188 19.08 7.15 -16.63
C ASP A 188 20.03 6.77 -17.77
N GLN A 189 21.30 6.46 -17.50
CA GLN A 189 22.26 6.01 -18.49
C GLN A 189 21.87 4.71 -19.19
N SER A 190 21.08 3.88 -18.53
CA SER A 190 20.61 2.58 -19.08
C SER A 190 19.51 2.73 -20.13
N ILE A 191 18.87 3.90 -20.23
CA ILE A 191 17.71 4.13 -21.10
C ILE A 191 18.13 4.98 -22.31
N PRO A 192 17.88 4.51 -23.55
CA PRO A 192 18.24 5.28 -24.74
C PRO A 192 17.54 6.64 -24.80
N MET A 193 18.24 7.69 -25.22
CA MET A 193 17.79 9.08 -25.25
C MET A 193 16.41 9.29 -25.91
N LYS A 194 16.11 8.54 -26.98
CA LYS A 194 14.83 8.63 -27.69
C LYS A 194 13.61 8.26 -26.82
N PHE A 195 13.82 7.52 -25.73
CA PHE A 195 12.74 7.08 -24.82
C PHE A 195 12.67 7.93 -23.54
N LYS A 196 13.68 8.74 -23.24
CA LYS A 196 13.72 9.58 -22.02
C LYS A 196 12.67 10.72 -22.05
N LYS A 197 12.29 11.19 -23.24
CA LYS A 197 11.31 12.30 -23.41
C LYS A 197 9.85 11.88 -23.25
N GLN A 198 9.56 10.59 -23.12
CA GLN A 198 8.19 10.06 -23.05
C GLN A 198 7.93 9.46 -21.67
N GLY A 199 7.30 10.16 -20.74
CA GLY A 199 6.68 9.51 -19.59
C GLY A 199 7.26 9.77 -18.19
N GLY A 200 7.86 10.92 -17.92
CA GLY A 200 8.35 11.29 -16.59
C GLY A 200 9.81 10.87 -16.34
N HIS A 201 10.24 10.91 -15.08
CA HIS A 201 11.62 10.62 -14.72
C HIS A 201 11.97 9.15 -14.99
N PRO A 202 13.08 8.84 -15.68
CA PRO A 202 13.48 7.47 -16.06
C PRO A 202 13.55 6.50 -14.87
N ALA A 203 14.08 6.95 -13.72
CA ALA A 203 14.23 6.12 -12.53
C ALA A 203 12.93 5.74 -11.82
N LYS A 204 11.78 6.41 -12.11
CA LYS A 204 10.52 6.22 -11.38
C LYS A 204 10.12 4.74 -11.23
N ARG A 205 10.17 3.99 -12.33
CA ARG A 205 9.75 2.57 -12.35
C ARG A 205 10.73 1.66 -11.60
N THR A 206 12.03 1.93 -11.71
CA THR A 206 13.05 1.17 -10.99
C THR A 206 12.98 1.43 -9.49
N PHE A 207 12.78 2.67 -9.06
CA PHE A 207 12.57 3.01 -7.64
C PHE A 207 11.32 2.33 -7.09
N GLN A 208 10.19 2.38 -7.82
CA GLN A 208 8.98 1.64 -7.45
C GLN A 208 9.26 0.14 -7.31
N ALA A 209 9.98 -0.46 -8.25
CA ALA A 209 10.27 -1.90 -8.24
C ALA A 209 11.11 -2.31 -7.03
N ILE A 210 12.17 -1.56 -6.73
CA ILE A 210 13.06 -1.82 -5.59
C ILE A 210 12.30 -1.61 -4.27
N ARG A 211 11.49 -0.55 -4.16
CA ARG A 211 10.65 -0.28 -2.99
C ARG A 211 9.69 -1.44 -2.70
N ILE A 212 8.99 -1.92 -3.73
CA ILE A 212 8.06 -3.05 -3.63
C ILE A 212 8.79 -4.32 -3.17
N GLU A 213 10.00 -4.56 -3.68
CA GLU A 213 10.83 -5.69 -3.27
C GLU A 213 11.26 -5.59 -1.82
N VAL A 214 11.85 -4.46 -1.42
CA VAL A 214 12.34 -4.20 -0.05
C VAL A 214 11.22 -4.40 0.97
N ASN A 215 10.02 -3.89 0.70
CA ASN A 215 8.90 -3.90 1.64
C ASN A 215 7.92 -5.05 1.41
N ARG A 216 8.17 -5.95 0.46
CA ARG A 216 7.30 -7.08 0.10
C ARG A 216 5.84 -6.69 -0.17
N GLU A 217 5.61 -5.44 -0.63
CA GLU A 217 4.29 -4.79 -0.68
C GLU A 217 3.22 -5.65 -1.37
N LEU A 218 3.53 -6.19 -2.55
CA LEU A 218 2.57 -7.00 -3.31
C LEU A 218 2.39 -8.41 -2.76
N THR A 219 3.45 -9.01 -2.24
CA THR A 219 3.39 -10.36 -1.64
C THR A 219 2.52 -10.34 -0.39
N VAL A 220 2.77 -9.38 0.51
CA VAL A 220 1.96 -9.22 1.72
C VAL A 220 0.48 -8.99 1.38
N LEU A 221 0.19 -8.12 0.41
CA LEU A 221 -1.17 -7.85 -0.01
C LEU A 221 -1.85 -9.11 -0.60
N GLU A 222 -1.16 -9.83 -1.48
CA GLU A 222 -1.72 -11.00 -2.17
C GLU A 222 -2.00 -12.15 -1.20
N ASP A 223 -1.08 -12.39 -0.25
CA ASP A 223 -1.17 -13.50 0.69
C ASP A 223 -2.24 -13.26 1.78
N HIS A 224 -2.47 -12.02 2.22
CA HIS A 224 -3.31 -11.73 3.39
C HIS A 224 -4.67 -11.09 3.08
N ILE A 225 -4.92 -10.57 1.87
CA ILE A 225 -6.19 -9.89 1.54
C ILE A 225 -7.44 -10.77 1.76
N SER A 226 -7.34 -12.08 1.49
CA SER A 226 -8.48 -12.99 1.70
C SER A 226 -8.77 -13.21 3.18
N GLU A 227 -7.75 -13.27 4.01
CA GLU A 227 -7.89 -13.38 5.47
C GLU A 227 -8.50 -12.10 6.06
N MET A 228 -8.06 -10.93 5.61
CA MET A 228 -8.64 -9.65 6.03
C MET A 228 -10.14 -9.54 5.67
N ILE A 229 -10.57 -10.08 4.52
CA ILE A 229 -11.99 -10.16 4.18
C ILE A 229 -12.76 -11.00 5.21
N ASP A 230 -12.16 -12.09 5.71
CA ASP A 230 -12.79 -12.99 6.69
C ASP A 230 -12.88 -12.37 8.10
N LEU A 231 -12.14 -11.29 8.37
CA LEU A 231 -12.24 -10.52 9.63
C LEU A 231 -13.43 -9.56 9.66
N LEU A 232 -14.09 -9.33 8.54
CA LEU A 232 -15.27 -8.44 8.52
C LEU A 232 -16.49 -9.09 9.17
N ALA A 233 -17.23 -8.31 9.92
CA ALA A 233 -18.56 -8.64 10.36
C ALA A 233 -19.54 -8.62 9.17
N PRO A 234 -20.72 -9.29 9.26
CA PRO A 234 -21.77 -9.13 8.26
C PRO A 234 -22.15 -7.65 8.06
N GLY A 235 -22.19 -7.20 6.81
CA GLY A 235 -22.36 -5.78 6.45
C GLY A 235 -21.11 -4.92 6.61
N GLY A 236 -20.02 -5.48 7.14
CA GLY A 236 -18.72 -4.80 7.26
C GLY A 236 -18.08 -4.52 5.91
N ARG A 237 -17.29 -3.45 5.82
CA ARG A 237 -16.73 -2.98 4.56
C ARG A 237 -15.23 -2.90 4.55
N PHE A 238 -14.62 -3.31 3.43
CA PHE A 238 -13.20 -3.20 3.17
C PHE A 238 -12.94 -2.15 2.09
N CYS A 239 -12.28 -1.07 2.46
CA CYS A 239 -11.90 0.03 1.59
C CYS A 239 -10.38 -0.03 1.34
N ILE A 240 -9.96 -0.17 0.07
CA ILE A 240 -8.54 -0.20 -0.30
C ILE A 240 -8.25 0.85 -1.35
N ILE A 241 -7.30 1.74 -1.06
CA ILE A 241 -6.73 2.69 -2.03
C ILE A 241 -5.46 2.08 -2.59
N THR A 242 -5.32 2.10 -3.91
CA THR A 242 -4.16 1.61 -4.65
C THR A 242 -3.58 2.73 -5.51
N PHE A 243 -2.26 2.74 -5.75
CA PHE A 243 -1.57 3.79 -6.52
C PHE A 243 -0.92 3.31 -7.80
N HIS A 244 -0.88 2.00 -8.03
CA HIS A 244 -0.39 1.45 -9.30
C HIS A 244 -1.17 0.22 -9.77
N SER A 245 -0.92 -0.16 -11.03
CA SER A 245 -1.66 -1.23 -11.74
C SER A 245 -1.56 -2.59 -11.08
N LEU A 246 -0.44 -2.91 -10.45
CA LEU A 246 -0.21 -4.23 -9.84
C LEU A 246 -1.06 -4.39 -8.57
N GLU A 247 -1.07 -3.39 -7.67
CA GLU A 247 -1.95 -3.39 -6.49
C GLU A 247 -3.42 -3.48 -6.91
N ASP A 248 -3.86 -2.60 -7.81
CA ASP A 248 -5.25 -2.56 -8.29
C ASP A 248 -5.70 -3.91 -8.87
N ARG A 249 -4.79 -4.63 -9.55
CA ARG A 249 -5.04 -5.96 -10.11
C ARG A 249 -5.26 -7.00 -9.01
N ILE A 250 -4.41 -7.01 -7.97
CA ILE A 250 -4.52 -7.93 -6.83
C ILE A 250 -5.85 -7.69 -6.11
N VAL A 251 -6.13 -6.46 -5.70
CA VAL A 251 -7.36 -6.10 -4.98
C VAL A 251 -8.61 -6.45 -5.79
N LYS A 252 -8.64 -6.05 -7.07
CA LYS A 252 -9.75 -6.37 -7.98
C LYS A 252 -10.01 -7.88 -8.07
N ASN A 253 -8.94 -8.67 -8.22
CA ASN A 253 -9.07 -10.12 -8.37
C ASN A 253 -9.51 -10.76 -7.06
N ALA A 254 -8.95 -10.35 -5.90
CA ALA A 254 -9.31 -10.87 -4.60
C ALA A 254 -10.79 -10.59 -4.27
N PHE A 255 -11.26 -9.35 -4.45
CA PHE A 255 -12.66 -8.99 -4.23
C PHE A 255 -13.61 -9.73 -5.17
N ARG A 256 -13.23 -9.90 -6.45
CA ARG A 256 -14.01 -10.68 -7.39
C ARG A 256 -14.09 -12.15 -6.99
N THR A 257 -12.97 -12.76 -6.59
CA THR A 257 -12.93 -14.14 -6.11
C THR A 257 -13.75 -14.32 -4.82
N ALA A 258 -13.71 -13.35 -3.91
CA ALA A 258 -14.52 -13.37 -2.69
C ALA A 258 -16.02 -13.27 -2.99
N GLN A 259 -16.42 -12.49 -4.01
CA GLN A 259 -17.80 -12.38 -4.45
C GLN A 259 -18.26 -13.64 -5.22
N ASP A 260 -17.44 -14.14 -6.11
CA ASP A 260 -17.75 -15.32 -6.95
C ASP A 260 -16.60 -16.34 -6.86
N PRO A 261 -16.58 -17.15 -5.78
CA PRO A 261 -15.49 -18.09 -5.53
C PRO A 261 -15.61 -19.40 -6.32
N CYS A 262 -16.62 -19.54 -7.17
CA CYS A 262 -16.85 -20.76 -7.92
C CYS A 262 -15.67 -21.10 -8.85
N THR A 263 -15.20 -22.35 -8.76
CA THR A 263 -14.11 -22.88 -9.59
C THR A 263 -14.57 -24.02 -10.52
N CYS A 264 -15.89 -24.25 -10.62
CA CYS A 264 -16.43 -25.22 -11.55
C CYS A 264 -16.23 -24.74 -13.00
N PRO A 265 -16.09 -25.67 -13.96
CA PRO A 265 -16.13 -25.34 -15.38
C PRO A 265 -17.43 -24.58 -15.73
N PRO A 266 -17.38 -23.56 -16.63
CA PRO A 266 -18.54 -22.74 -16.96
C PRO A 266 -19.74 -23.51 -17.55
N ASP A 267 -19.48 -24.67 -18.15
CA ASP A 267 -20.44 -25.55 -18.79
C ASP A 267 -21.09 -26.56 -17.82
N PHE A 268 -20.68 -26.56 -16.53
CA PHE A 268 -21.32 -27.42 -15.55
C PHE A 268 -22.74 -26.94 -15.25
N PRO A 269 -23.75 -27.84 -15.32
CA PRO A 269 -25.16 -27.46 -15.11
C PRO A 269 -25.46 -27.04 -13.64
N VAL A 270 -24.66 -27.52 -12.69
CA VAL A 270 -24.81 -27.19 -11.25
C VAL A 270 -23.44 -27.05 -10.62
N CYS A 271 -23.28 -26.06 -9.77
CA CYS A 271 -22.05 -25.86 -9.00
C CYS A 271 -21.86 -27.01 -7.99
N VAL A 272 -20.68 -27.69 -8.06
CA VAL A 272 -20.30 -28.81 -7.19
C VAL A 272 -19.13 -28.48 -6.26
N CYS A 273 -18.49 -27.30 -6.39
CA CYS A 273 -17.32 -26.94 -5.59
C CYS A 273 -17.67 -26.55 -4.13
N GLY A 274 -18.95 -26.33 -3.80
CA GLY A 274 -19.39 -25.97 -2.45
C GLY A 274 -18.95 -24.60 -1.94
N LYS A 275 -18.19 -23.82 -2.72
CA LYS A 275 -17.72 -22.49 -2.33
C LYS A 275 -18.87 -21.50 -2.31
N LYS A 276 -18.94 -20.69 -1.24
CA LYS A 276 -19.96 -19.67 -1.07
C LYS A 276 -19.36 -18.27 -1.23
N SER A 277 -20.16 -17.35 -1.75
CA SER A 277 -19.81 -15.93 -1.77
C SER A 277 -19.54 -15.42 -0.36
N LYS A 278 -18.51 -14.62 -0.19
CA LYS A 278 -18.20 -13.93 1.07
C LYS A 278 -18.82 -12.53 1.10
N GLY A 279 -19.35 -12.02 -0.02
CA GLY A 279 -19.88 -10.68 -0.07
C GLY A 279 -20.04 -10.14 -1.48
N LYS A 280 -20.06 -8.82 -1.61
CA LYS A 280 -20.26 -8.15 -2.89
C LYS A 280 -19.24 -7.01 -3.11
N VAL A 281 -18.80 -6.86 -4.35
CA VAL A 281 -17.99 -5.73 -4.79
C VAL A 281 -18.90 -4.52 -5.00
N LEU A 282 -18.75 -3.47 -4.19
CA LEU A 282 -19.53 -2.25 -4.30
C LEU A 282 -19.04 -1.37 -5.47
N THR A 283 -17.74 -1.41 -5.76
CA THR A 283 -17.09 -0.61 -6.80
C THR A 283 -16.69 -1.47 -8.01
N ARG A 284 -17.60 -1.73 -8.95
CA ARG A 284 -17.25 -2.45 -10.20
C ARG A 284 -16.15 -1.73 -10.99
N LYS A 285 -16.24 -0.39 -11.08
CA LYS A 285 -15.15 0.50 -11.50
C LYS A 285 -14.57 1.14 -10.25
N PRO A 286 -13.24 1.37 -10.17
CA PRO A 286 -12.67 2.05 -9.01
C PRO A 286 -13.21 3.47 -8.91
N VAL A 287 -13.37 3.98 -7.69
CA VAL A 287 -13.60 5.40 -7.46
C VAL A 287 -12.27 6.13 -7.67
N LEU A 288 -12.29 7.22 -8.41
CA LEU A 288 -11.13 8.03 -8.75
C LEU A 288 -11.22 9.38 -8.02
N PRO A 289 -10.08 10.04 -7.76
CA PRO A 289 -10.08 11.39 -7.20
C PRO A 289 -10.84 12.37 -8.08
N SER A 290 -11.54 13.32 -7.44
CA SER A 290 -12.22 14.40 -8.14
C SER A 290 -11.21 15.36 -8.77
N GLU A 291 -11.65 16.17 -9.76
CA GLU A 291 -10.80 17.22 -10.37
C GLU A 291 -10.27 18.19 -9.30
N LYS A 292 -11.11 18.56 -8.34
CA LYS A 292 -10.72 19.42 -7.21
C LYS A 292 -9.62 18.77 -6.36
N GLU A 293 -9.72 17.49 -6.05
CA GLU A 293 -8.67 16.78 -5.29
C GLU A 293 -7.36 16.72 -6.09
N LEU A 294 -7.43 16.48 -7.41
CA LEU A 294 -6.24 16.46 -8.28
C LEU A 294 -5.50 17.80 -8.31
N GLU A 295 -6.23 18.91 -8.23
CA GLU A 295 -5.66 20.27 -8.15
C GLU A 295 -4.99 20.52 -6.79
N GLU A 296 -5.64 20.10 -5.69
CA GLU A 296 -5.19 20.32 -4.32
C GLU A 296 -4.11 19.31 -3.87
N ASN A 297 -4.14 18.08 -4.39
CA ASN A 297 -3.26 16.97 -4.00
C ASN A 297 -2.75 16.18 -5.22
N SER A 298 -1.63 16.60 -5.77
CA SER A 298 -1.03 15.94 -6.94
C SER A 298 -0.66 14.46 -6.71
N ARG A 299 -0.55 14.00 -5.46
CA ARG A 299 -0.25 12.61 -5.08
C ARG A 299 -1.43 11.68 -5.29
N SER A 300 -2.67 12.21 -5.30
CA SER A 300 -3.88 11.43 -5.56
C SER A 300 -4.02 10.99 -7.03
N LYS A 301 -3.22 11.54 -7.96
CA LYS A 301 -3.35 11.34 -9.42
C LYS A 301 -3.48 9.88 -9.87
N SER A 302 -2.85 8.97 -9.18
CA SER A 302 -2.86 7.53 -9.52
C SER A 302 -3.77 6.71 -8.61
N ALA A 303 -4.43 7.34 -7.63
CA ALA A 303 -5.23 6.68 -6.63
C ALA A 303 -6.50 6.05 -7.22
N LYS A 304 -6.85 4.89 -6.69
CA LYS A 304 -8.06 4.15 -7.03
C LYS A 304 -8.62 3.49 -5.77
N LEU A 305 -9.83 3.86 -5.39
CA LEU A 305 -10.52 3.21 -4.27
C LEU A 305 -11.34 2.02 -4.77
N ARG A 306 -11.19 0.88 -4.09
CA ARG A 306 -12.05 -0.29 -4.24
C ARG A 306 -12.70 -0.65 -2.92
N VAL A 307 -13.96 -1.07 -2.99
CA VAL A 307 -14.79 -1.35 -1.82
C VAL A 307 -15.48 -2.70 -1.98
N PHE A 308 -15.39 -3.50 -0.93
CA PHE A 308 -16.08 -4.79 -0.77
C PHE A 308 -16.93 -4.75 0.48
N GLU A 309 -18.11 -5.36 0.45
CA GLU A 309 -19.01 -5.52 1.61
C GLU A 309 -19.21 -7.01 1.88
N HIS A 310 -18.93 -7.42 3.10
CA HIS A 310 -19.12 -8.81 3.59
C HIS A 310 -20.60 -9.09 3.87
N ILE A 311 -21.06 -10.34 3.64
CA ILE A 311 -22.47 -10.78 3.90
C ILE A 311 -22.57 -11.68 5.10
#